data_1c0e25c1d7faedd951f266ff5c4413ed
#
_entry.id   1c0e25c1d7faedd951f266ff5c4413ed
#
_cell.length_a   1.000
_cell.length_b   1.000
_cell.length_c   1.000
_cell.angle_alpha   90.00
_cell.angle_beta   90.00
_cell.angle_gamma   90.00
#
_symmetry.space_group_name_H-M   'P 1'
#
loop_
_entity.id
_entity.type
_entity.pdbx_description
1 polymer ?
#
loop_
_entity_poly.entity_id
_entity_poly.type
_entity_poly.pdbx_seq_one_letter_code
_entity_poly.pdbx_strand_id
1 'polypeptide(L)'
;MAYQTPYFVIDENQLTKDFQMLKSSLETSWGNYRIGYSFKTNSLPWLVTFLKAGGVMAEVVSDDEYSLAGALGFSDSEIVYNGPVKKRPSFERVLLAGGILNMDGRRELDWMEELAAAHPTQTFRVGIRVNFDLEKMCPGQTTMGEA
;
A
#
# COMPACT_ATOMS: atom_id res chain seq x y z
N MET A 1 -12.56 -32.61 11.23
CA MET A 1 -13.64 -31.63 11.53
C MET A 1 -14.35 -31.32 10.24
N ALA A 2 -15.69 -31.39 10.21
CA ALA A 2 -16.47 -30.91 9.07
C ALA A 2 -16.74 -29.42 9.27
N TYR A 3 -16.34 -28.58 8.33
CA TYR A 3 -16.65 -27.15 8.35
C TYR A 3 -18.10 -26.94 7.88
N GLN A 4 -18.80 -26.01 8.51
CA GLN A 4 -20.13 -25.60 8.05
C GLN A 4 -20.03 -24.68 6.84
N THR A 5 -20.78 -24.96 5.80
CA THR A 5 -20.89 -24.09 4.61
C THR A 5 -21.86 -22.92 4.85
N PRO A 6 -21.66 -21.75 4.21
CA PRO A 6 -20.61 -21.45 3.21
C PRO A 6 -19.27 -21.07 3.85
N TYR A 7 -18.14 -21.34 3.18
CA TYR A 7 -16.79 -20.89 3.57
C TYR A 7 -15.92 -20.67 2.34
N PHE A 8 -14.90 -19.84 2.49
CA PHE A 8 -13.85 -19.64 1.49
C PHE A 8 -12.63 -20.48 1.82
N VAL A 9 -11.96 -20.96 0.78
CA VAL A 9 -10.71 -21.73 0.89
C VAL A 9 -9.62 -21.01 0.12
N ILE A 10 -8.45 -20.87 0.75
CA ILE A 10 -7.23 -20.43 0.06
C ILE A 10 -6.41 -21.67 -0.23
N ASP A 11 -6.10 -21.90 -1.51
CA ASP A 11 -5.11 -22.90 -1.91
C ASP A 11 -3.71 -22.29 -1.83
N GLU A 12 -2.97 -22.66 -0.78
CA GLU A 12 -1.62 -22.14 -0.53
C GLU A 12 -0.64 -22.52 -1.65
N ASN A 13 -0.78 -23.72 -2.22
CA ASN A 13 0.11 -24.16 -3.30
C ASN A 13 -0.12 -23.33 -4.59
N GLN A 14 -1.37 -23.07 -4.91
CA GLN A 14 -1.69 -22.23 -6.07
C GLN A 14 -1.25 -20.78 -5.83
N LEU A 15 -1.56 -20.22 -4.65
CA LEU A 15 -1.12 -18.87 -4.27
C LEU A 15 0.41 -18.73 -4.37
N THR A 16 1.15 -19.72 -3.88
CA THR A 16 2.62 -19.73 -3.96
C THR A 16 3.11 -19.71 -5.40
N LYS A 17 2.53 -20.54 -6.28
CA LYS A 17 2.89 -20.58 -7.71
C LYS A 17 2.61 -19.25 -8.40
N ASP A 18 1.43 -18.67 -8.17
CA ASP A 18 1.02 -17.42 -8.79
C ASP A 18 1.91 -16.26 -8.32
N PHE A 19 2.24 -16.22 -7.03
CA PHE A 19 3.12 -15.21 -6.47
C PHE A 19 4.56 -15.33 -7.01
N GLN A 20 5.09 -16.55 -7.11
CA GLN A 20 6.41 -16.79 -7.71
C GLN A 20 6.46 -16.41 -9.19
N MET A 21 5.41 -16.71 -9.95
CA MET A 21 5.29 -16.33 -11.36
C MET A 21 5.29 -14.81 -11.52
N LEU A 22 4.54 -14.08 -10.69
CA LEU A 22 4.55 -12.61 -10.67
C LEU A 22 5.96 -12.07 -10.40
N LYS A 23 6.62 -12.56 -9.36
CA LYS A 23 7.99 -12.12 -9.01
C LYS A 23 8.98 -12.39 -10.15
N SER A 24 8.98 -13.59 -10.69
CA SER A 24 9.89 -13.95 -11.79
C SER A 24 9.66 -13.09 -13.03
N SER A 25 8.42 -12.77 -13.35
CA SER A 25 8.06 -11.88 -14.46
C SER A 25 8.59 -10.46 -14.24
N LEU A 26 8.45 -9.93 -13.02
CA LEU A 26 8.96 -8.60 -12.66
C LEU A 26 10.50 -8.57 -12.65
N GLU A 27 11.14 -9.59 -12.12
CA GLU A 27 12.61 -9.74 -12.14
C GLU A 27 13.16 -9.76 -13.54
N THR A 28 12.53 -10.51 -14.44
CA THR A 28 12.96 -10.63 -15.84
C THR A 28 12.73 -9.34 -16.62
N SER A 29 11.61 -8.64 -16.37
CA SER A 29 11.21 -7.49 -17.18
C SER A 29 11.74 -6.15 -16.67
N TRP A 30 11.92 -6.00 -15.34
CA TRP A 30 12.32 -4.73 -14.71
C TRP A 30 13.58 -4.83 -13.85
N GLY A 31 13.76 -5.92 -13.13
CA GLY A 31 14.90 -6.11 -12.21
C GLY A 31 14.85 -5.26 -10.93
N ASN A 32 14.39 -4.03 -10.99
CA ASN A 32 14.24 -3.12 -9.85
C ASN A 32 12.76 -2.78 -9.63
N TYR A 33 12.09 -3.50 -8.76
CA TYR A 33 10.68 -3.35 -8.48
C TYR A 33 10.36 -3.49 -6.99
N ARG A 34 9.18 -3.05 -6.60
CA ARG A 34 8.58 -3.30 -5.30
C ARG A 34 7.13 -3.71 -5.51
N ILE A 35 6.65 -4.66 -4.71
CA ILE A 35 5.25 -5.08 -4.72
C ILE A 35 4.61 -4.50 -3.46
N GLY A 36 3.56 -3.70 -3.63
CA GLY A 36 2.68 -3.28 -2.54
C GLY A 36 1.38 -4.09 -2.60
N TYR A 37 0.99 -4.70 -1.50
CA TYR A 37 -0.28 -5.41 -1.39
C TYR A 37 -1.32 -4.58 -0.68
N SER A 38 -2.47 -4.36 -1.32
CA SER A 38 -3.54 -3.51 -0.83
C SER A 38 -4.40 -4.20 0.23
N PHE A 39 -4.33 -3.72 1.48
CA PHE A 39 -5.09 -4.24 2.61
C PHE A 39 -6.60 -4.09 2.42
N LYS A 40 -7.04 -3.00 1.79
CA LYS A 40 -8.47 -2.78 1.52
C LYS A 40 -9.11 -3.89 0.66
N THR A 41 -8.32 -4.60 -0.12
CA THR A 41 -8.80 -5.69 -0.99
C THR A 41 -9.04 -6.96 -0.18
N ASN A 42 -8.09 -7.34 0.66
CA ASN A 42 -8.22 -8.47 1.56
C ASN A 42 -7.14 -8.37 2.66
N SER A 43 -7.55 -8.07 3.88
CA SER A 43 -6.65 -7.91 5.03
C SER A 43 -6.57 -9.16 5.92
N LEU A 44 -6.87 -10.34 5.39
CA LEU A 44 -6.79 -11.58 6.16
C LEU A 44 -5.36 -11.77 6.71
N PRO A 45 -5.15 -11.85 8.04
CA PRO A 45 -3.84 -11.86 8.66
C PRO A 45 -2.91 -12.94 8.11
N TRP A 46 -3.42 -14.17 7.89
CA TRP A 46 -2.65 -15.25 7.30
C TRP A 46 -2.10 -14.88 5.91
N LEU A 47 -2.96 -14.36 5.02
CA LEU A 47 -2.58 -13.98 3.66
C LEU A 47 -1.53 -12.85 3.66
N VAL A 48 -1.78 -11.83 4.45
CA VAL A 48 -0.86 -10.69 4.58
C VAL A 48 0.51 -11.11 5.12
N THR A 49 0.53 -11.99 6.12
CA THR A 49 1.78 -12.53 6.69
C THR A 49 2.54 -13.40 5.68
N PHE A 50 1.82 -14.22 4.90
CA PHE A 50 2.39 -15.00 3.80
C PHE A 50 3.06 -14.09 2.76
N LEU A 51 2.38 -13.03 2.32
CA LEU A 51 2.91 -12.08 1.34
C LEU A 51 4.09 -11.27 1.90
N LYS A 52 4.02 -10.88 3.19
CA LYS A 52 5.14 -10.22 3.89
C LYS A 52 6.40 -11.08 3.87
N ALA A 53 6.28 -12.37 4.15
CA ALA A 53 7.43 -13.30 4.08
C ALA A 53 8.05 -13.36 2.67
N GLY A 54 7.27 -13.07 1.63
CA GLY A 54 7.72 -12.93 0.25
C GLY A 54 8.36 -11.58 -0.12
N GLY A 55 8.47 -10.65 0.83
CA GLY A 55 9.07 -9.32 0.64
C GLY A 55 8.12 -8.25 0.10
N VAL A 56 6.81 -8.44 0.28
CA VAL A 56 5.77 -7.49 -0.15
C VAL A 56 5.61 -6.38 0.88
N MET A 57 5.46 -5.13 0.43
CA MET A 57 5.13 -3.98 1.26
C MET A 57 3.62 -3.94 1.56
N ALA A 58 3.24 -3.42 2.73
CA ALA A 58 1.84 -3.19 3.07
C ALA A 58 1.36 -1.87 2.43
N GLU A 59 0.42 -1.95 1.49
CA GLU A 59 -0.31 -0.78 0.99
C GLU A 59 -1.56 -0.61 1.84
N VAL A 60 -1.62 0.50 2.59
CA VAL A 60 -2.66 0.83 3.56
C VAL A 60 -3.34 2.14 3.20
N VAL A 61 -4.64 2.25 3.47
CA VAL A 61 -5.45 3.44 3.13
C VAL A 61 -6.08 4.12 4.36
N SER A 62 -5.83 3.60 5.56
CA SER A 62 -6.33 4.14 6.82
C SER A 62 -5.38 3.88 7.97
N ASP A 63 -5.54 4.61 9.08
CA ASP A 63 -4.78 4.35 10.32
C ASP A 63 -5.09 2.97 10.94
N ASP A 64 -6.29 2.44 10.71
CA ASP A 64 -6.65 1.10 11.18
C ASP A 64 -5.89 0.02 10.42
N GLU A 65 -5.80 0.13 9.09
CA GLU A 65 -4.97 -0.76 8.27
C GLU A 65 -3.47 -0.60 8.57
N TYR A 66 -3.01 0.63 8.80
CA TYR A 66 -1.65 0.91 9.26
C TYR A 66 -1.36 0.22 10.60
N SER A 67 -2.28 0.31 11.55
CA SER A 67 -2.15 -0.35 12.86
C SER A 67 -2.14 -1.88 12.72
N LEU A 68 -2.99 -2.42 11.85
CA LEU A 68 -3.01 -3.85 11.54
C LEU A 68 -1.68 -4.30 10.91
N ALA A 69 -1.14 -3.54 9.96
CA ALA A 69 0.15 -3.84 9.35
C ALA A 69 1.26 -3.90 10.40
N GLY A 70 1.31 -2.94 11.33
CA GLY A 70 2.23 -2.95 12.46
C GLY A 70 2.05 -4.17 13.36
N ALA A 71 0.81 -4.56 13.68
CA ALA A 71 0.51 -5.76 14.47
C ALA A 71 0.94 -7.06 13.77
N LEU A 72 0.95 -7.07 12.42
CA LEU A 72 1.44 -8.18 11.60
C LEU A 72 2.96 -8.12 11.35
N GLY A 73 3.66 -7.18 12.00
CA GLY A 73 5.10 -7.10 12.01
C GLY A 73 5.73 -6.29 10.86
N PHE A 74 4.95 -5.55 10.08
CA PHE A 74 5.53 -4.59 9.13
C PHE A 74 6.18 -3.42 9.88
N SER A 75 7.37 -3.05 9.47
CA SER A 75 8.01 -1.80 9.89
C SER A 75 7.44 -0.62 9.10
N ASP A 76 7.56 0.59 9.65
CA ASP A 76 7.10 1.80 8.97
C ASP A 76 7.79 2.01 7.59
N SER A 77 8.99 1.47 7.40
CA SER A 77 9.71 1.48 6.11
C SER A 77 9.13 0.55 5.04
N GLU A 78 8.32 -0.43 5.46
CA GLU A 78 7.65 -1.38 4.59
C GLU A 78 6.21 -0.96 4.25
N ILE A 79 5.81 0.27 4.60
CA ILE A 79 4.48 0.81 4.35
C ILE A 79 4.45 1.64 3.06
N VAL A 80 3.39 1.44 2.27
CA VAL A 80 2.92 2.36 1.23
C VAL A 80 1.61 2.94 1.72
N TYR A 81 1.62 4.20 2.18
CA TYR A 81 0.46 4.81 2.81
C TYR A 81 -0.33 5.65 1.80
N ASN A 82 -1.48 5.15 1.42
CA ASN A 82 -2.47 5.80 0.57
C ASN A 82 -3.66 6.32 1.39
N GLY A 83 -4.71 6.76 0.71
CA GLY A 83 -6.01 7.13 1.29
C GLY A 83 -6.12 8.60 1.68
N PRO A 84 -7.36 9.14 1.65
CA PRO A 84 -7.61 10.58 1.78
C PRO A 84 -7.59 11.07 3.24
N VAL A 85 -7.63 10.16 4.21
CA VAL A 85 -7.67 10.49 5.63
C VAL A 85 -6.55 9.77 6.36
N LYS A 86 -5.51 10.51 6.71
CA LYS A 86 -4.39 10.04 7.52
C LYS A 86 -4.26 10.86 8.78
N LYS A 87 -3.77 10.27 9.86
CA LYS A 87 -3.36 11.02 11.04
C LYS A 87 -1.92 11.49 10.90
N ARG A 88 -1.63 12.68 11.40
CA ARG A 88 -0.29 13.26 11.32
C ARG A 88 0.80 12.36 11.94
N PRO A 89 0.61 11.73 13.11
CA PRO A 89 1.65 10.87 13.69
C PRO A 89 2.05 9.67 12.81
N SER A 90 1.09 8.97 12.19
CA SER A 90 1.38 7.86 11.27
C SER A 90 1.98 8.35 9.95
N PHE A 91 1.53 9.49 9.44
CA PHE A 91 2.11 10.18 8.28
C PHE A 91 3.61 10.44 8.47
N GLU A 92 3.98 11.10 9.58
CA GLU A 92 5.38 11.44 9.87
C GLU A 92 6.24 10.19 10.12
N ARG A 93 5.73 9.19 10.85
CA ARG A 93 6.47 7.96 11.17
C ARG A 93 6.84 7.18 9.91
N VAL A 94 5.89 7.00 8.99
CA VAL A 94 6.14 6.30 7.73
C VAL A 94 7.22 7.01 6.90
N LEU A 95 7.13 8.32 6.77
CA LEU A 95 8.10 9.11 6.01
C LEU A 95 9.49 9.11 6.64
N LEU A 96 9.58 9.31 7.96
CA LEU A 96 10.85 9.30 8.69
C LEU A 96 11.55 7.93 8.64
N ALA A 97 10.79 6.85 8.61
CA ALA A 97 11.32 5.50 8.45
C ALA A 97 11.73 5.14 7.01
N GLY A 98 11.43 5.99 6.02
CA GLY A 98 11.73 5.74 4.60
C GLY A 98 10.67 4.90 3.88
N GLY A 99 9.46 4.81 4.42
CA GLY A 99 8.28 4.28 3.73
C GLY A 99 7.86 5.19 2.56
N ILE A 100 6.81 4.81 1.87
CA ILE A 100 6.23 5.56 0.75
C ILE A 100 4.89 6.14 1.20
N LEU A 101 4.63 7.41 0.90
CA LEU A 101 3.38 8.05 1.24
C LEU A 101 2.83 8.83 0.05
N ASN A 102 1.58 8.54 -0.32
CA ASN A 102 0.87 9.26 -1.36
C ASN A 102 -0.05 10.31 -0.74
N MET A 103 0.18 11.58 -1.09
CA MET A 103 -0.59 12.70 -0.59
C MET A 103 -1.88 12.87 -1.41
N ASP A 104 -2.99 13.02 -0.70
CA ASP A 104 -4.33 13.15 -1.26
C ASP A 104 -4.91 14.57 -1.14
N GLY A 105 -4.33 15.44 -0.30
CA GLY A 105 -4.92 16.74 -0.04
C GLY A 105 -3.96 17.79 0.47
N ARG A 106 -4.44 19.06 0.45
CA ARG A 106 -3.65 20.24 0.83
C ARG A 106 -3.06 20.14 2.24
N ARG A 107 -3.83 19.66 3.19
CA ARG A 107 -3.38 19.50 4.59
C ARG A 107 -2.11 18.64 4.69
N GLU A 108 -2.01 17.60 3.86
CA GLU A 108 -0.86 16.70 3.84
C GLU A 108 0.36 17.35 3.19
N LEU A 109 0.17 18.27 2.24
CA LEU A 109 1.23 19.10 1.71
C LEU A 109 1.80 20.01 2.79
N ASP A 110 0.93 20.68 3.57
CA ASP A 110 1.36 21.57 4.66
C ASP A 110 2.18 20.78 5.71
N TRP A 111 1.75 19.58 6.08
CA TRP A 111 2.52 18.69 6.97
C TRP A 111 3.87 18.26 6.37
N MET A 112 3.89 18.02 5.07
CA MET A 112 5.12 17.64 4.37
C MET A 112 6.13 18.79 4.35
N GLU A 113 5.68 20.01 4.11
CA GLU A 113 6.52 21.20 4.15
C GLU A 113 7.15 21.40 5.54
N GLU A 114 6.35 21.28 6.61
CA GLU A 114 6.82 21.36 7.99
C GLU A 114 7.84 20.24 8.32
N LEU A 115 7.54 19.01 7.91
CA LEU A 115 8.42 17.86 8.15
C LEU A 115 9.75 18.02 7.40
N ALA A 116 9.71 18.47 6.14
CA ALA A 116 10.92 18.71 5.35
C ALA A 116 11.77 19.83 5.93
N ALA A 117 11.16 20.91 6.44
CA ALA A 117 11.87 21.99 7.10
C ALA A 117 12.56 21.53 8.41
N ALA A 118 11.92 20.62 9.15
CA ALA A 118 12.48 20.03 10.36
C ALA A 118 13.61 19.02 10.09
N HIS A 119 13.65 18.42 8.89
CA HIS A 119 14.62 17.39 8.50
C HIS A 119 15.29 17.68 7.16
N PRO A 120 16.07 18.78 7.04
CA PRO A 120 16.55 19.29 5.74
C PRO A 120 17.54 18.39 5.00
N THR A 121 18.12 17.40 5.68
CA THR A 121 19.05 16.43 5.07
C THR A 121 18.42 15.10 4.73
N GLN A 122 17.14 14.88 5.10
CA GLN A 122 16.46 13.63 4.86
C GLN A 122 15.76 13.63 3.50
N THR A 123 15.84 12.51 2.78
CA THR A 123 15.09 12.29 1.55
C THR A 123 13.81 11.53 1.86
N PHE A 124 12.66 12.07 1.46
CA PHE A 124 11.35 11.46 1.62
C PHE A 124 10.85 10.87 0.30
N ARG A 125 10.13 9.76 0.39
CA ARG A 125 9.47 9.11 -0.75
C ARG A 125 8.00 9.46 -0.75
N VAL A 126 7.63 10.44 -1.57
CA VAL A 126 6.26 10.92 -1.65
C VAL A 126 5.70 10.78 -3.06
N GLY A 127 4.42 10.48 -3.15
CA GLY A 127 3.61 10.57 -4.34
C GLY A 127 2.53 11.63 -4.16
N ILE A 128 1.98 12.11 -5.26
CA ILE A 128 0.84 13.03 -5.28
C ILE A 128 -0.26 12.33 -6.06
N ARG A 129 -1.43 12.21 -5.45
CA ARG A 129 -2.61 11.69 -6.15
C ARG A 129 -3.13 12.73 -7.13
N VAL A 130 -3.16 12.35 -8.40
CA VAL A 130 -3.73 13.18 -9.46
C VAL A 130 -5.09 12.59 -9.84
N ASN A 131 -6.15 13.38 -9.69
CA ASN A 131 -7.48 13.08 -10.20
C ASN A 131 -7.75 14.00 -11.39
N PHE A 132 -8.10 13.44 -12.52
CA PHE A 132 -8.52 14.17 -13.71
C PHE A 132 -9.75 13.53 -14.32
N ASP A 133 -10.57 14.35 -14.96
CA ASP A 133 -11.80 13.91 -15.61
C ASP A 133 -11.43 13.11 -16.88
N LEU A 134 -11.41 11.79 -16.75
CA LEU A 134 -11.09 10.89 -17.85
C LEU A 134 -12.12 10.95 -18.97
N GLU A 135 -13.40 11.17 -18.67
CA GLU A 135 -14.45 11.27 -19.68
C GLU A 135 -14.22 12.45 -20.61
N LYS A 136 -13.69 13.57 -20.08
CA LYS A 136 -13.29 14.72 -20.93
C LYS A 136 -12.03 14.47 -21.74
N MET A 137 -11.08 13.72 -21.21
CA MET A 137 -9.78 13.47 -21.86
C MET A 137 -9.82 12.26 -22.80
N CYS A 138 -10.57 11.23 -22.44
CA CYS A 138 -10.69 9.96 -23.16
C CYS A 138 -12.14 9.46 -23.08
N PRO A 139 -13.08 10.00 -23.88
CA PRO A 139 -14.49 9.63 -23.83
C PRO A 139 -14.70 8.11 -23.93
N GLY A 140 -15.54 7.56 -23.06
CA GLY A 140 -15.82 6.12 -22.97
C GLY A 140 -14.87 5.32 -22.08
N GLN A 141 -13.91 5.97 -21.42
CA GLN A 141 -13.11 5.34 -20.37
C GLN A 141 -13.61 5.78 -18.99
N THR A 142 -13.94 4.80 -18.14
CA THR A 142 -14.32 5.06 -16.76
C THR A 142 -13.17 4.76 -15.82
N THR A 143 -12.90 5.66 -14.85
CA THR A 143 -12.02 5.35 -13.72
C THR A 143 -12.77 4.54 -12.67
N MET A 144 -12.19 3.45 -12.22
CA MET A 144 -12.68 2.79 -11.00
C MET A 144 -12.42 3.73 -9.82
N GLY A 145 -13.48 4.29 -9.24
CA GLY A 145 -13.42 5.12 -8.04
C GLY A 145 -14.06 6.50 -8.17
N GLU A 146 -14.68 6.83 -9.27
CA GLU A 146 -15.63 7.95 -9.33
C GLU A 146 -16.98 7.47 -8.77
N ALA A 147 -17.24 7.83 -7.52
CA ALA A 147 -18.57 7.87 -6.93
C ALA A 147 -18.82 9.25 -6.39
#